data_ab3b2e6814945501221d882a4eb8f770
#
_entry.id   ab3b2e6814945501221d882a4eb8f770
#
_cell.length_a   1.000
_cell.length_b   1.000
_cell.length_c   1.000
_cell.angle_alpha   90.00
_cell.angle_beta   90.00
_cell.angle_gamma   90.00
#
_symmetry.space_group_name_H-M   'P 1'
#
loop_
_entity.id
_entity.type
_entity.pdbx_description
1 polymer ?
#
loop_
_entity_poly.entity_id
_entity_poly.type
_entity_poly.pdbx_seq_one_letter_code
_entity_poly.pdbx_strand_id
1 'polypeptide(L)'
;TPERLFKYSKEAEKRGIRVIIAGAGGAAHLPGMVASITPLPVIGVPVKTSSLDGMDSLLSIVQMPGGVPVATVAINNAKNAGILAAQILGVKDKDLRKKIEKYKDEMKAEVENKAKKLEDLKYEEYLKNMKK
;
A
#
# COMPACT_ATOMS: atom_id res chain seq x y z
N THR A 1 -6.84 23.01 1.37
CA THR A 1 -7.15 23.02 2.83
C THR A 1 -5.90 22.74 3.67
N PRO A 2 -4.84 23.60 3.59
CA PRO A 2 -3.58 23.36 4.30
C PRO A 2 -3.75 23.22 5.82
N GLU A 3 -4.58 24.09 6.42
CA GLU A 3 -4.83 24.10 7.86
C GLU A 3 -5.42 22.77 8.34
N ARG A 4 -6.32 22.18 7.54
CA ARG A 4 -6.90 20.86 7.83
C ARG A 4 -5.85 19.75 7.78
N LEU A 5 -4.94 19.78 6.81
CA LEU A 5 -3.83 18.84 6.69
C LEU A 5 -2.90 18.97 7.90
N PHE A 6 -2.49 20.18 8.26
CA PHE A 6 -1.62 20.43 9.41
C PHE A 6 -2.25 19.95 10.71
N LYS A 7 -3.52 20.29 10.95
CA LYS A 7 -4.26 19.87 12.13
C LYS A 7 -4.34 18.34 12.22
N TYR A 8 -4.76 17.68 11.13
CA TYR A 8 -4.88 16.23 11.07
C TYR A 8 -3.56 15.55 11.43
N SER A 9 -2.46 15.96 10.78
CA SER A 9 -1.14 15.34 10.95
C SER A 9 -0.58 15.52 12.35
N LYS A 10 -0.75 16.70 12.96
CA LYS A 10 -0.31 17.00 14.33
C LYS A 10 -1.12 16.27 15.40
N GLU A 11 -2.40 16.04 15.17
CA GLU A 11 -3.30 15.42 16.14
C GLU A 11 -3.41 13.90 15.99
N ALA A 12 -2.89 13.32 14.90
CA ALA A 12 -3.07 11.92 14.55
C ALA A 12 -2.64 10.97 15.68
N GLU A 13 -1.46 11.16 16.25
CA GLU A 13 -0.95 10.33 17.33
C GLU A 13 -1.82 10.42 18.59
N LYS A 14 -2.24 11.63 18.99
CA LYS A 14 -3.12 11.87 20.15
C LYS A 14 -4.48 11.19 19.98
N ARG A 15 -4.95 11.03 18.73
CA ARG A 15 -6.19 10.32 18.38
C ARG A 15 -6.02 8.81 18.32
N GLY A 16 -4.85 8.27 18.66
CA GLY A 16 -4.58 6.83 18.66
C GLY A 16 -4.20 6.25 17.29
N ILE A 17 -4.02 7.09 16.26
CA ILE A 17 -3.51 6.64 14.95
C ILE A 17 -2.05 6.23 15.12
N ARG A 18 -1.64 5.14 14.47
CA ARG A 18 -0.27 4.59 14.56
C ARG A 18 0.45 4.55 13.22
N VAL A 19 -0.29 4.50 12.11
CA VAL A 19 0.22 4.52 10.73
C VAL A 19 -0.75 5.34 9.89
N ILE A 20 -0.24 6.12 8.96
CA ILE A 20 -1.08 6.91 8.03
C ILE A 20 -0.84 6.40 6.61
N ILE A 21 -1.91 6.08 5.89
CA ILE A 21 -1.87 5.81 4.46
C ILE A 21 -2.35 7.06 3.74
N ALA A 22 -1.52 7.62 2.87
CA ALA A 22 -1.81 8.85 2.13
C ALA A 22 -1.70 8.59 0.62
N GLY A 23 -2.82 8.76 -0.09
CA GLY A 23 -2.88 8.65 -1.55
C GLY A 23 -2.90 10.01 -2.22
N ALA A 24 -2.11 10.19 -3.29
CA ALA A 24 -2.09 11.41 -4.07
C ALA A 24 -1.71 11.16 -5.52
N GLY A 25 -2.22 12.00 -6.44
CA GLY A 25 -1.93 11.96 -7.87
C GLY A 25 -1.27 13.24 -8.37
N GLY A 26 -0.66 13.18 -9.55
CA GLY A 26 0.05 14.30 -10.15
C GLY A 26 1.30 14.68 -9.36
N ALA A 27 1.46 15.94 -9.01
CA ALA A 27 2.55 16.44 -8.15
C ALA A 27 2.53 15.91 -6.71
N ALA A 28 1.55 15.13 -6.35
CA ALA A 28 1.42 14.22 -5.21
C ALA A 28 2.05 14.67 -3.88
N HIS A 29 1.79 15.91 -3.44
CA HIS A 29 2.40 16.51 -2.25
C HIS A 29 1.94 15.89 -0.93
N LEU A 30 0.70 15.39 -0.86
CA LEU A 30 0.05 15.00 0.39
C LEU A 30 0.87 14.06 1.27
N PRO A 31 1.43 12.93 0.77
CA PRO A 31 2.18 12.00 1.62
C PRO A 31 3.42 12.63 2.25
N GLY A 32 4.19 13.39 1.47
CA GLY A 32 5.38 14.09 1.95
C GLY A 32 5.07 15.16 2.97
N MET A 33 4.03 15.96 2.75
CA MET A 33 3.57 16.97 3.69
C MET A 33 3.13 16.36 5.02
N VAL A 34 2.36 15.27 4.98
CA VAL A 34 1.98 14.53 6.19
C VAL A 34 3.21 14.00 6.92
N ALA A 35 4.13 13.36 6.20
CA ALA A 35 5.34 12.77 6.78
C ALA A 35 6.27 13.83 7.43
N SER A 36 6.30 15.06 6.90
CA SER A 36 7.09 16.15 7.49
C SER A 36 6.52 16.70 8.80
N ILE A 37 5.24 16.43 9.10
CA ILE A 37 4.52 17.03 10.24
C ILE A 37 4.33 16.03 11.39
N THR A 38 4.12 14.75 11.06
CA THR A 38 3.84 13.70 12.06
C THR A 38 5.06 12.83 12.33
N PRO A 39 5.28 12.36 13.57
CA PRO A 39 6.29 11.32 13.86
C PRO A 39 5.83 9.91 13.46
N LEU A 40 4.58 9.74 13.02
CA LEU A 40 4.03 8.43 12.66
C LEU A 40 4.55 7.96 11.30
N PRO A 41 4.69 6.63 11.09
CA PRO A 41 4.97 6.08 9.78
C PRO A 41 3.92 6.51 8.75
N VAL A 42 4.37 6.98 7.58
CA VAL A 42 3.51 7.36 6.45
C VAL A 42 3.78 6.43 5.28
N ILE A 43 2.71 5.87 4.73
CA ILE A 43 2.72 5.03 3.54
C ILE A 43 2.08 5.81 2.40
N GLY A 44 2.84 6.05 1.34
CA GLY A 44 2.40 6.78 0.15
C GLY A 44 1.83 5.84 -0.91
N VAL A 45 0.64 6.17 -1.42
CA VAL A 45 0.03 5.48 -2.55
C VAL A 45 0.01 6.42 -3.75
N PRO A 46 0.88 6.22 -4.75
CA PRO A 46 0.80 6.98 -6.00
C PRO A 46 -0.51 6.64 -6.71
N VAL A 47 -1.28 7.66 -7.08
CA VAL A 47 -2.54 7.49 -7.81
C VAL A 47 -2.32 7.79 -9.28
N LYS A 48 -2.78 6.87 -10.15
CA LYS A 48 -2.72 7.06 -11.60
C LYS A 48 -3.55 8.28 -12.00
N THR A 49 -2.96 9.13 -12.82
CA THR A 49 -3.60 10.28 -13.45
C THR A 49 -3.61 10.12 -14.96
N SER A 50 -4.39 10.94 -15.67
CA SER A 50 -4.48 10.91 -17.13
C SER A 50 -3.23 11.45 -17.84
N SER A 51 -2.42 12.27 -17.16
CA SER A 51 -1.29 12.96 -17.81
C SER A 51 -0.08 12.07 -18.04
N LEU A 52 0.43 11.39 -17.00
CA LEU A 52 1.65 10.57 -17.05
C LEU A 52 1.43 9.17 -16.47
N ASP A 53 0.21 8.65 -16.52
CA ASP A 53 -0.14 7.32 -16.06
C ASP A 53 0.28 6.98 -14.61
N GLY A 54 0.52 8.02 -13.80
CA GLY A 54 0.93 7.91 -12.40
C GLY A 54 2.43 7.90 -12.17
N MET A 55 3.26 8.03 -13.21
CA MET A 55 4.72 8.15 -13.05
C MET A 55 5.10 9.42 -12.31
N ASP A 56 4.45 10.53 -12.60
CA ASP A 56 4.55 11.80 -11.88
C ASP A 56 4.19 11.63 -10.40
N SER A 57 3.11 10.92 -10.09
CA SER A 57 2.70 10.61 -8.73
C SER A 57 3.73 9.77 -8.00
N LEU A 58 4.25 8.72 -8.64
CA LEU A 58 5.27 7.84 -8.07
C LEU A 58 6.55 8.61 -7.76
N LEU A 59 7.09 9.34 -8.72
CA LEU A 59 8.33 10.09 -8.54
C LEU A 59 8.18 11.20 -7.50
N SER A 60 7.05 11.88 -7.43
CA SER A 60 6.78 12.90 -6.42
C SER A 60 6.75 12.33 -4.99
N ILE A 61 6.24 11.11 -4.82
CA ILE A 61 6.10 10.49 -3.49
C ILE A 61 7.38 9.78 -3.06
N VAL A 62 8.09 9.11 -3.97
CA VAL A 62 9.26 8.29 -3.62
C VAL A 62 10.52 9.13 -3.41
N GLN A 63 10.64 10.28 -4.04
CA GLN A 63 11.83 11.16 -4.03
C GLN A 63 11.82 12.15 -2.85
N MET A 64 11.57 11.64 -1.64
CA MET A 64 11.57 12.50 -0.45
C MET A 64 12.98 12.89 -0.02
N PRO A 65 13.17 14.10 0.52
CA PRO A 65 14.47 14.53 1.04
C PRO A 65 14.87 13.73 2.28
N GLY A 66 16.17 13.72 2.58
CA GLY A 66 16.69 13.11 3.79
C GLY A 66 15.99 13.65 5.04
N GLY A 67 15.58 12.75 5.95
CA GLY A 67 14.85 13.09 7.18
C GLY A 67 13.33 13.06 7.09
N VAL A 68 12.73 12.91 5.90
CA VAL A 68 11.27 12.85 5.70
C VAL A 68 10.90 11.58 4.91
N PRO A 69 11.01 10.38 5.47
CA PRO A 69 10.73 9.14 4.73
C PRO A 69 9.24 8.94 4.48
N VAL A 70 8.89 8.46 3.28
CA VAL A 70 7.57 7.95 2.94
C VAL A 70 7.74 6.55 2.34
N ALA A 71 7.14 5.53 2.97
CA ALA A 71 7.14 4.17 2.45
C ALA A 71 6.19 4.08 1.25
N THR A 72 6.74 4.10 0.04
CA THR A 72 5.95 4.19 -1.20
C THR A 72 5.63 2.80 -1.76
N VAL A 73 4.36 2.54 -2.06
CA VAL A 73 3.90 1.33 -2.75
C VAL A 73 3.73 1.58 -4.26
N ALA A 74 3.44 0.53 -5.03
CA ALA A 74 3.21 0.65 -6.46
C ALA A 74 1.99 1.54 -6.79
N ILE A 75 1.96 2.09 -8.01
CA ILE A 75 0.86 2.93 -8.51
C ILE A 75 -0.48 2.20 -8.34
N ASN A 76 -1.47 2.89 -7.78
CA ASN A 76 -2.82 2.39 -7.46
C ASN A 76 -2.87 1.18 -6.49
N ASN A 77 -1.77 0.80 -5.85
CA ASN A 77 -1.73 -0.38 -5.00
C ASN A 77 -2.04 -0.06 -3.52
N ALA A 78 -3.23 0.46 -3.27
CA ALA A 78 -3.72 0.72 -1.91
C ALA A 78 -3.82 -0.56 -1.06
N LYS A 79 -3.99 -1.73 -1.70
CA LYS A 79 -3.99 -3.03 -1.02
C LYS A 79 -2.65 -3.29 -0.33
N ASN A 80 -1.54 -3.09 -1.03
CA ASN A 80 -0.21 -3.25 -0.43
C ASN A 80 0.07 -2.22 0.66
N ALA A 81 -0.47 -1.01 0.54
CA ALA A 81 -0.36 -0.02 1.62
C ALA A 81 -1.08 -0.50 2.90
N GLY A 82 -2.28 -1.08 2.76
CA GLY A 82 -3.00 -1.68 3.89
C GLY A 82 -2.26 -2.85 4.52
N ILE A 83 -1.67 -3.74 3.69
CA ILE A 83 -0.87 -4.88 4.17
C ILE A 83 0.37 -4.38 4.91
N LEU A 84 1.09 -3.40 4.37
CA LEU A 84 2.27 -2.82 5.01
C LEU A 84 1.93 -2.13 6.34
N ALA A 85 0.81 -1.39 6.40
CA ALA A 85 0.31 -0.82 7.65
C ALA A 85 0.04 -1.90 8.69
N ALA A 86 -0.63 -2.99 8.30
CA ALA A 86 -0.88 -4.12 9.18
C ALA A 86 0.42 -4.78 9.65
N GLN A 87 1.43 -4.90 8.78
CA GLN A 87 2.75 -5.44 9.13
C GLN A 87 3.48 -4.55 10.16
N ILE A 88 3.44 -3.23 9.98
CA ILE A 88 4.03 -2.28 10.94
C ILE A 88 3.37 -2.43 12.31
N LEU A 89 2.05 -2.50 12.36
CA LEU A 89 1.30 -2.71 13.61
C LEU A 89 1.56 -4.09 14.20
N GLY A 90 1.66 -5.12 13.36
CA GLY A 90 1.91 -6.52 13.72
C GLY A 90 3.28 -6.77 14.37
N VAL A 91 4.22 -5.80 14.33
CA VAL A 91 5.50 -5.91 15.07
C VAL A 91 5.25 -6.09 16.56
N LYS A 92 4.28 -5.38 17.12
CA LYS A 92 3.91 -5.48 18.56
C LYS A 92 2.66 -6.32 18.80
N ASP A 93 1.77 -6.43 17.83
CA ASP A 93 0.51 -7.18 17.92
C ASP A 93 0.66 -8.59 17.32
N LYS A 94 0.79 -9.59 18.21
CA LYS A 94 0.96 -11.00 17.81
C LYS A 94 -0.27 -11.57 17.09
N ASP A 95 -1.47 -11.14 17.45
CA ASP A 95 -2.69 -11.65 16.84
C ASP A 95 -2.89 -11.08 15.43
N LEU A 96 -2.56 -9.80 15.25
CA LEU A 96 -2.50 -9.22 13.92
C LEU A 96 -1.43 -9.89 13.04
N ARG A 97 -0.28 -10.22 13.61
CA ARG A 97 0.79 -10.95 12.89
C ARG A 97 0.30 -12.31 12.39
N LYS A 98 -0.38 -13.10 13.23
CA LYS A 98 -0.98 -14.38 12.82
C LYS A 98 -1.98 -14.22 11.67
N LYS A 99 -2.78 -13.14 11.69
CA LYS A 99 -3.70 -12.84 10.57
C LYS A 99 -2.95 -12.57 9.27
N ILE A 100 -1.81 -11.88 9.34
CA ILE A 100 -0.96 -11.60 8.17
C ILE A 100 -0.32 -12.90 7.65
N GLU A 101 0.17 -13.77 8.53
CA GLU A 101 0.69 -15.09 8.19
C GLU A 101 -0.37 -15.92 7.47
N LYS A 102 -1.56 -16.05 8.06
CA LYS A 102 -2.69 -16.74 7.45
C LYS A 102 -3.04 -16.19 6.06
N TYR A 103 -3.07 -14.86 5.90
CA TYR A 103 -3.32 -14.24 4.61
C TYR A 103 -2.27 -14.63 3.55
N LYS A 104 -0.99 -14.74 3.93
CA LYS A 104 0.08 -15.21 3.03
C LYS A 104 -0.05 -16.68 2.67
N ASP A 105 -0.44 -17.51 3.63
CA ASP A 105 -0.69 -18.94 3.40
C ASP A 105 -1.88 -19.16 2.46
N GLU A 106 -2.95 -18.37 2.62
CA GLU A 106 -4.10 -18.39 1.70
C GLU A 106 -3.72 -17.99 0.28
N MET A 107 -2.91 -16.95 0.10
CA MET A 107 -2.38 -16.57 -1.23
C MET A 107 -1.52 -17.67 -1.83
N LYS A 108 -0.65 -18.31 -1.03
CA LYS A 108 0.17 -19.43 -1.47
C LYS A 108 -0.70 -20.59 -1.96
N ALA A 109 -1.68 -21.00 -1.14
CA ALA A 109 -2.61 -22.07 -1.49
C ALA A 109 -3.40 -21.78 -2.77
N GLU A 110 -3.82 -20.53 -2.99
CA GLU A 110 -4.49 -20.13 -4.22
C GLU A 110 -3.60 -20.32 -5.46
N VAL A 111 -2.32 -19.93 -5.38
CA VAL A 111 -1.36 -20.09 -6.48
C VAL A 111 -1.06 -21.57 -6.73
N GLU A 112 -0.82 -22.35 -5.68
CA GLU A 112 -0.57 -23.81 -5.79
C GLU A 112 -1.76 -24.55 -6.41
N ASN A 113 -3.00 -24.18 -6.03
CA ASN A 113 -4.20 -24.74 -6.63
C ASN A 113 -4.34 -24.39 -8.13
N LYS A 114 -3.98 -23.15 -8.51
CA LYS A 114 -3.97 -22.75 -9.94
C LYS A 114 -2.91 -23.50 -10.73
N ALA A 115 -1.70 -23.67 -10.17
CA ALA A 115 -0.62 -24.44 -10.77
C ALA A 115 -1.05 -25.88 -11.00
N LYS A 116 -1.59 -26.54 -9.96
CA LYS A 116 -2.08 -27.91 -10.07
C LYS A 116 -3.16 -28.08 -11.12
N LYS A 117 -4.12 -27.17 -11.18
CA LYS A 117 -5.15 -27.20 -12.24
C LYS A 117 -4.56 -27.06 -13.62
N LEU A 118 -3.53 -26.24 -13.82
CA LEU A 118 -2.84 -26.09 -15.10
C LEU A 118 -2.10 -27.39 -15.48
N GLU A 119 -1.44 -28.05 -14.53
CA GLU A 119 -0.75 -29.31 -14.73
C GLU A 119 -1.73 -30.42 -15.12
N ASP A 120 -2.87 -30.52 -14.41
CA ASP A 120 -3.90 -31.55 -14.66
C ASP A 120 -4.63 -31.36 -16.00
N LEU A 121 -4.96 -30.13 -16.38
CA LEU A 121 -5.78 -29.81 -17.60
C LEU A 121 -4.95 -29.60 -18.86
N LYS A 122 -3.64 -29.47 -18.77
CA LYS A 122 -2.74 -28.93 -19.81
C LYS A 122 -3.13 -27.49 -20.24
N TYR A 123 -2.19 -26.78 -20.85
CA TYR A 123 -2.33 -25.33 -21.05
C TYR A 123 -3.51 -24.93 -21.98
N GLU A 124 -3.80 -25.73 -23.01
CA GLU A 124 -4.86 -25.41 -23.97
C GLU A 124 -6.27 -25.41 -23.38
N GLU A 125 -6.57 -26.43 -22.58
CA GLU A 125 -7.86 -26.56 -21.91
C GLU A 125 -7.98 -25.55 -20.75
N TYR A 126 -6.91 -25.29 -20.03
CA TYR A 126 -6.86 -24.27 -19.00
C TYR A 126 -7.19 -22.87 -19.55
N LEU A 127 -6.59 -22.49 -20.70
CA LEU A 127 -6.84 -21.21 -21.36
C LEU A 127 -8.30 -21.04 -21.83
N LYS A 128 -8.94 -22.12 -22.31
CA LYS A 128 -10.37 -22.11 -22.68
C LYS A 128 -11.27 -21.80 -21.47
N ASN A 129 -10.90 -22.30 -20.30
CA ASN A 129 -11.65 -22.10 -19.06
C ASN A 129 -11.44 -20.72 -18.42
N MET A 130 -10.32 -20.03 -18.71
CA MET A 130 -10.05 -18.67 -18.24
C MET A 130 -10.83 -17.58 -19.00
N LYS A 131 -11.31 -17.87 -20.22
CA LYS A 131 -12.02 -16.90 -21.07
C LYS A 131 -13.54 -16.85 -20.80
N LYS A 132 -14.02 -17.58 -19.82
CA LYS A 132 -15.40 -17.51 -19.30
C LYS A 132 -15.42 -16.79 -17.95
#